data_fcc9240949ce7a06b4882af66af2e1a5
#
_entry.id   fcc9240949ce7a06b4882af66af2e1a5
#
_cell.length_a   1.000
_cell.length_b   1.000
_cell.length_c   1.000
_cell.angle_alpha   90.00
_cell.angle_beta   90.00
_cell.angle_gamma   90.00
#
_symmetry.space_group_name_H-M   'P 1'
#
loop_
_entity.id
_entity.type
_entity.pdbx_description
1 polymer ?
#
loop_
_entity_poly.entity_id
_entity_poly.type
_entity_poly.pdbx_seq_one_letter_code
_entity_poly.pdbx_strand_id
1 'polypeptide(L)'
;MYWLRIALFSIIDSEDEGSNNYVIARFLLDHFNELPGVSLTEISKQCNLSKAAVSRFCKELGLMDYIDLQMLIRTSGRKERSHQKSLTAEEQKQRFAGAIDLVTEEFKKAMDSEILEELIGDLQRYEKVYAFGHLQASHIAYTLGNNLAMFNKFCFTAQSWPKQVEKLEQATSKELFIIFSASGDYFKRMDMNMMFLEQTNAPKVYLITFDNAAETGNGRLKRISLGARSADLKANMAMNMFVNYLSYRYSKLVSFSET
;
A
#
# COMPACT_ATOMS: atom_id res chain seq x y z
N MET A 1 11.25 1.55 -9.09
CA MET A 1 11.09 0.75 -10.32
C MET A 1 9.99 -0.29 -10.23
N TYR A 2 9.99 -1.11 -9.21
CA TYR A 2 8.97 -2.15 -9.00
C TYR A 2 7.53 -1.61 -8.96
N TRP A 3 7.36 -0.37 -8.51
CA TRP A 3 6.06 0.28 -8.34
C TRP A 3 5.18 0.23 -9.59
N LEU A 4 5.66 0.73 -10.74
CA LEU A 4 4.85 0.79 -11.96
C LEU A 4 4.51 -0.61 -12.46
N ARG A 5 5.47 -1.53 -12.48
CA ARG A 5 5.20 -2.92 -12.86
C ARG A 5 4.16 -3.56 -11.95
N ILE A 6 4.24 -3.36 -10.63
CA ILE A 6 3.28 -3.90 -9.67
C ILE A 6 1.88 -3.31 -9.93
N ALA A 7 1.79 -1.99 -10.18
CA ALA A 7 0.52 -1.36 -10.51
C ALA A 7 -0.10 -1.93 -11.79
N LEU A 8 0.71 -2.12 -12.83
CA LEU A 8 0.26 -2.72 -14.07
C LEU A 8 -0.20 -4.17 -13.88
N PHE A 9 0.55 -4.98 -13.10
CA PHE A 9 0.14 -6.34 -12.76
C PHE A 9 -1.16 -6.37 -11.95
N SER A 10 -1.33 -5.45 -10.99
CA SER A 10 -2.57 -5.36 -10.21
C SER A 10 -3.79 -5.05 -11.09
N ILE A 11 -3.62 -4.22 -12.12
CA ILE A 11 -4.69 -3.95 -13.09
C ILE A 11 -5.01 -5.20 -13.91
N ILE A 12 -4.00 -5.92 -14.41
CA ILE A 12 -4.20 -7.16 -15.17
C ILE A 12 -4.93 -8.22 -14.33
N ASP A 13 -4.64 -8.28 -13.04
CA ASP A 13 -5.26 -9.26 -12.13
C ASP A 13 -6.71 -8.90 -11.76
N SER A 14 -7.07 -7.61 -11.80
CA SER A 14 -8.36 -7.11 -11.33
C SER A 14 -9.37 -6.73 -12.42
N GLU A 15 -8.92 -6.57 -13.65
CA GLU A 15 -9.72 -6.09 -14.77
C GLU A 15 -10.02 -7.22 -15.77
N ASP A 16 -11.17 -7.13 -16.45
CA ASP A 16 -11.50 -8.03 -17.55
C ASP A 16 -10.53 -7.84 -18.72
N GLU A 17 -10.13 -8.92 -19.39
CA GLU A 17 -9.17 -8.90 -20.52
C GLU A 17 -9.56 -7.96 -21.67
N GLY A 18 -10.84 -7.69 -21.84
CA GLY A 18 -11.38 -6.76 -22.83
C GLY A 18 -11.45 -5.31 -22.37
N SER A 19 -11.13 -5.00 -21.11
CA SER A 19 -11.18 -3.63 -20.61
C SER A 19 -10.04 -2.77 -21.18
N ASN A 20 -10.30 -1.47 -21.34
CA ASN A 20 -9.28 -0.53 -21.82
C ASN A 20 -8.05 -0.53 -20.89
N ASN A 21 -8.27 -0.67 -19.61
CA ASN A 21 -7.20 -0.65 -18.60
C ASN A 21 -6.33 -1.89 -18.71
N TYR A 22 -6.93 -3.08 -18.87
CA TYR A 22 -6.20 -4.33 -19.11
C TYR A 22 -5.34 -4.24 -20.36
N VAL A 23 -5.92 -3.80 -21.48
CA VAL A 23 -5.20 -3.69 -22.76
C VAL A 23 -4.01 -2.76 -22.66
N ILE A 24 -4.17 -1.58 -22.00
CA ILE A 24 -3.06 -0.63 -21.83
C ILE A 24 -2.01 -1.20 -20.87
N ALA A 25 -2.42 -1.76 -19.73
CA ALA A 25 -1.50 -2.33 -18.75
C ALA A 25 -0.68 -3.47 -19.35
N ARG A 26 -1.31 -4.36 -20.13
CA ARG A 26 -0.67 -5.46 -20.83
C ARG A 26 0.37 -4.95 -21.83
N PHE A 27 -0.01 -4.01 -22.69
CA PHE A 27 0.91 -3.39 -23.64
C PHE A 27 2.13 -2.78 -22.95
N LEU A 28 1.91 -2.02 -21.86
CA LEU A 28 3.00 -1.39 -21.11
C LEU A 28 3.93 -2.41 -20.45
N LEU A 29 3.42 -3.55 -20.00
CA LEU A 29 4.24 -4.62 -19.42
C LEU A 29 5.04 -5.36 -20.50
N ASP A 30 4.42 -5.74 -21.59
CA ASP A 30 5.06 -6.47 -22.67
C ASP A 30 6.19 -5.68 -23.33
N HIS A 31 6.06 -4.35 -23.39
CA HIS A 31 7.04 -3.43 -23.99
C HIS A 31 7.83 -2.61 -22.96
N PHE A 32 7.83 -3.01 -21.69
CA PHE A 32 8.32 -2.18 -20.58
C PHE A 32 9.74 -1.64 -20.76
N ASN A 33 10.62 -2.41 -21.37
CA ASN A 33 12.02 -2.03 -21.61
C ASN A 33 12.19 -1.08 -22.80
N GLU A 34 11.20 -1.01 -23.69
CA GLU A 34 11.18 -0.20 -24.92
C GLU A 34 10.45 1.12 -24.71
N LEU A 35 9.64 1.23 -23.64
CA LEU A 35 8.82 2.40 -23.33
C LEU A 35 9.56 3.75 -23.22
N PRO A 36 10.87 3.83 -22.87
CA PRO A 36 11.54 5.12 -22.84
C PRO A 36 11.51 5.80 -24.21
N GLY A 37 10.60 6.76 -24.40
CA GLY A 37 10.42 7.51 -25.66
C GLY A 37 9.14 7.21 -26.42
N VAL A 38 8.38 6.19 -26.04
CA VAL A 38 7.05 5.93 -26.62
C VAL A 38 6.12 7.10 -26.33
N SER A 39 5.37 7.58 -27.32
CA SER A 39 4.42 8.68 -27.16
C SER A 39 3.03 8.21 -26.79
N LEU A 40 2.21 9.11 -26.19
CA LEU A 40 0.79 8.87 -25.97
C LEU A 40 0.07 8.41 -27.25
N THR A 41 0.43 9.01 -28.40
CA THR A 41 -0.14 8.68 -29.70
C THR A 41 0.21 7.25 -30.10
N GLU A 42 1.43 6.81 -29.84
CA GLU A 42 1.86 5.46 -30.16
C GLU A 42 1.13 4.43 -29.29
N ILE A 43 1.04 4.63 -27.97
CA ILE A 43 0.26 3.74 -27.09
C ILE A 43 -1.19 3.66 -27.55
N SER A 44 -1.81 4.81 -27.82
CA SER A 44 -3.19 4.91 -28.34
C SER A 44 -3.38 4.07 -29.61
N LYS A 45 -2.44 4.15 -30.55
CA LYS A 45 -2.47 3.41 -31.81
C LYS A 45 -2.26 1.91 -31.60
N GLN A 46 -1.26 1.53 -30.84
CA GLN A 46 -0.92 0.12 -30.60
C GLN A 46 -2.01 -0.63 -29.82
N CYS A 47 -2.62 0.04 -28.85
CA CYS A 47 -3.75 -0.50 -28.08
C CYS A 47 -5.10 -0.38 -28.83
N ASN A 48 -5.15 0.26 -29.99
CA ASN A 48 -6.40 0.59 -30.71
C ASN A 48 -7.42 1.34 -29.82
N LEU A 49 -6.96 2.28 -29.02
CA LEU A 49 -7.75 3.05 -28.07
C LEU A 49 -7.60 4.54 -28.32
N SER A 50 -8.53 5.35 -27.78
CA SER A 50 -8.42 6.80 -27.86
C SER A 50 -7.33 7.34 -26.90
N LYS A 51 -6.73 8.50 -27.24
CA LYS A 51 -5.81 9.22 -26.34
C LYS A 51 -6.47 9.55 -24.99
N ALA A 52 -7.78 9.81 -24.99
CA ALA A 52 -8.55 10.06 -23.78
C ALA A 52 -8.65 8.82 -22.88
N ALA A 53 -8.70 7.62 -23.45
CA ALA A 53 -8.67 6.37 -22.69
C ALA A 53 -7.32 6.19 -21.99
N VAL A 54 -6.21 6.40 -22.70
CA VAL A 54 -4.86 6.33 -22.12
C VAL A 54 -4.66 7.39 -21.02
N SER A 55 -5.19 8.61 -21.21
CA SER A 55 -5.12 9.64 -20.17
C SER A 55 -5.93 9.30 -18.93
N ARG A 56 -7.11 8.69 -19.07
CA ARG A 56 -7.90 8.18 -17.94
C ARG A 56 -7.16 7.07 -17.19
N PHE A 57 -6.58 6.13 -17.92
CA PHE A 57 -5.73 5.09 -17.36
C PHE A 57 -4.61 5.66 -16.49
N CYS A 58 -3.91 6.72 -16.92
CA CYS A 58 -2.89 7.38 -16.12
C CYS A 58 -3.47 7.93 -14.80
N LYS A 59 -4.65 8.54 -14.84
CA LYS A 59 -5.33 9.05 -13.63
C LYS A 59 -5.75 7.92 -12.69
N GLU A 60 -6.20 6.79 -13.20
CA GLU A 60 -6.54 5.60 -12.40
C GLU A 60 -5.30 4.96 -11.77
N LEU A 61 -4.13 5.11 -12.37
CA LEU A 61 -2.84 4.79 -11.77
C LEU A 61 -2.40 5.79 -10.68
N GLY A 62 -3.16 6.86 -10.43
CA GLY A 62 -2.77 7.93 -9.49
C GLY A 62 -1.76 8.91 -10.07
N LEU A 63 -1.66 9.01 -11.40
CA LEU A 63 -0.81 9.96 -12.11
C LEU A 63 -1.64 11.15 -12.58
N MET A 64 -1.02 12.34 -12.65
CA MET A 64 -1.72 13.52 -13.16
C MET A 64 -2.01 13.39 -14.65
N ASP A 65 -1.02 12.91 -15.42
CA ASP A 65 -1.13 12.75 -16.87
C ASP A 65 -0.12 11.73 -17.43
N TYR A 66 -0.03 11.67 -18.76
CA TYR A 66 0.91 10.82 -19.46
C TYR A 66 2.37 11.24 -19.30
N ILE A 67 2.66 12.49 -19.00
CA ILE A 67 4.03 12.99 -18.79
C ILE A 67 4.59 12.38 -17.51
N ASP A 68 3.76 12.26 -16.48
CA ASP A 68 4.13 11.57 -15.24
C ASP A 68 4.47 10.09 -15.48
N LEU A 69 3.66 9.41 -16.30
CA LEU A 69 3.93 8.03 -16.70
C LEU A 69 5.28 7.92 -17.43
N GLN A 70 5.56 8.80 -18.38
CA GLN A 70 6.86 8.85 -19.07
C GLN A 70 8.02 9.10 -18.11
N MET A 71 7.88 10.02 -17.16
CA MET A 71 8.91 10.30 -16.15
C MET A 71 9.20 9.07 -15.32
N LEU A 72 8.17 8.36 -14.88
CA LEU A 72 8.31 7.12 -14.14
C LEU A 72 9.05 6.04 -14.95
N ILE A 73 8.69 5.85 -16.20
CA ILE A 73 9.33 4.90 -17.10
C ILE A 73 10.81 5.24 -17.26
N ARG A 74 11.15 6.51 -17.56
CA ARG A 74 12.53 6.97 -17.75
C ARG A 74 13.39 6.82 -16.49
N THR A 75 12.83 7.16 -15.32
CA THR A 75 13.56 7.04 -14.03
C THR A 75 13.71 5.59 -13.61
N SER A 76 12.78 4.74 -13.98
CA SER A 76 12.82 3.32 -13.76
C SER A 76 13.97 2.61 -14.48
N GLY A 77 14.20 2.93 -15.75
CA GLY A 77 15.27 2.31 -16.56
C GLY A 77 16.70 2.67 -16.14
N ARG A 78 16.90 3.79 -15.43
CA ARG A 78 18.24 4.22 -14.98
C ARG A 78 18.77 3.44 -13.76
N LYS A 79 17.89 2.94 -12.88
CA LYS A 79 18.30 2.23 -11.65
C LYS A 79 18.72 0.77 -11.88
N GLU A 80 18.28 0.12 -12.96
CA GLU A 80 18.68 -1.27 -13.25
C GLU A 80 20.11 -1.41 -13.75
N ARG A 81 20.73 -0.33 -14.24
CA ARG A 81 22.11 -0.36 -14.77
C ARG A 81 23.20 -0.06 -13.72
N SER A 82 22.84 0.19 -12.47
CA SER A 82 23.85 0.28 -11.41
C SER A 82 24.37 -1.12 -11.12
N HIS A 83 25.68 -1.31 -11.34
CA HIS A 83 26.46 -2.52 -11.14
C HIS A 83 26.16 -3.20 -9.80
N GLN A 84 25.17 -4.08 -9.75
CA GLN A 84 25.13 -5.09 -8.73
C GLN A 84 26.18 -6.13 -9.14
N LYS A 85 27.32 -6.17 -8.43
CA LYS A 85 28.17 -7.34 -8.44
C LYS A 85 27.27 -8.56 -8.26
N SER A 86 27.38 -9.53 -9.14
CA SER A 86 26.65 -10.79 -8.99
C SER A 86 27.12 -11.44 -7.70
N LEU A 87 26.26 -11.44 -6.69
CA LEU A 87 26.52 -12.13 -5.43
C LEU A 87 26.47 -13.63 -5.68
N THR A 88 27.36 -14.37 -5.04
CA THR A 88 27.28 -15.83 -4.97
C THR A 88 25.99 -16.26 -4.25
N ALA A 89 25.54 -17.49 -4.46
CA ALA A 89 24.38 -18.04 -3.78
C ALA A 89 24.51 -17.97 -2.24
N GLU A 90 25.72 -18.21 -1.71
CA GLU A 90 25.97 -18.14 -0.27
C GLU A 90 25.91 -16.70 0.26
N GLU A 91 26.46 -15.73 -0.47
CA GLU A 91 26.32 -14.31 -0.12
C GLU A 91 24.87 -13.82 -0.17
N GLN A 92 24.06 -14.31 -1.13
CA GLN A 92 22.62 -14.01 -1.22
C GLN A 92 21.88 -14.57 0.00
N LYS A 93 22.17 -15.83 0.39
CA LYS A 93 21.59 -16.48 1.55
C LYS A 93 21.93 -15.74 2.85
N GLN A 94 23.20 -15.38 3.05
CA GLN A 94 23.62 -14.63 4.23
C GLN A 94 22.97 -13.25 4.31
N ARG A 95 22.87 -12.53 3.18
CA ARG A 95 22.17 -11.25 3.12
C ARG A 95 20.68 -11.37 3.44
N PHE A 96 20.02 -12.41 2.95
CA PHE A 96 18.61 -12.64 3.21
C PHE A 96 18.37 -13.01 4.69
N ALA A 97 19.21 -13.89 5.25
CA ALA A 97 19.15 -14.23 6.68
C ALA A 97 19.35 -13.00 7.57
N GLY A 98 20.39 -12.18 7.31
CA GLY A 98 20.60 -10.93 8.04
C GLY A 98 19.45 -9.91 7.87
N ALA A 99 18.73 -9.93 6.74
CA ALA A 99 17.54 -9.12 6.58
C ALA A 99 16.38 -9.60 7.46
N ILE A 100 16.21 -10.91 7.61
CA ILE A 100 15.19 -11.51 8.51
C ILE A 100 15.50 -11.11 9.96
N ASP A 101 16.74 -11.29 10.40
CA ASP A 101 17.15 -10.97 11.77
C ASP A 101 16.87 -9.49 12.09
N LEU A 102 17.28 -8.58 11.20
CA LEU A 102 17.06 -7.15 11.38
C LEU A 102 15.58 -6.81 11.44
N VAL A 103 14.77 -7.33 10.52
CA VAL A 103 13.31 -7.09 10.51
C VAL A 103 12.66 -7.61 11.79
N THR A 104 13.09 -8.77 12.26
CA THR A 104 12.57 -9.38 13.50
C THR A 104 12.89 -8.52 14.72
N GLU A 105 14.13 -8.02 14.84
CA GLU A 105 14.54 -7.17 15.94
C GLU A 105 13.84 -5.80 15.95
N GLU A 106 13.68 -5.19 14.77
CA GLU A 106 12.95 -3.93 14.65
C GLU A 106 11.45 -4.12 14.95
N PHE A 107 10.87 -5.21 14.48
CA PHE A 107 9.46 -5.53 14.72
C PHE A 107 9.17 -5.80 16.21
N LYS A 108 10.05 -6.49 16.93
CA LYS A 108 9.93 -6.69 18.39
C LYS A 108 9.76 -5.36 19.12
N LYS A 109 10.51 -4.32 18.73
CA LYS A 109 10.36 -2.98 19.33
C LYS A 109 9.00 -2.36 19.02
N ALA A 110 8.47 -2.59 17.81
CA ALA A 110 7.14 -2.11 17.45
C ALA A 110 6.02 -2.81 18.22
N MET A 111 6.22 -4.05 18.67
CA MET A 111 5.27 -4.80 19.50
C MET A 111 5.05 -4.17 20.89
N ASP A 112 6.01 -3.44 21.42
CA ASP A 112 5.94 -2.77 22.73
C ASP A 112 5.32 -1.35 22.65
N SER A 113 4.76 -0.98 21.48
CA SER A 113 4.18 0.35 21.25
C SER A 113 2.82 0.51 21.94
N GLU A 114 2.66 1.55 22.75
CA GLU A 114 1.36 1.92 23.34
C GLU A 114 0.29 2.20 22.27
N ILE A 115 0.71 2.75 21.12
CA ILE A 115 -0.18 3.02 19.98
C ILE A 115 -0.72 1.70 19.39
N LEU A 116 0.06 0.63 19.41
CA LEU A 116 -0.39 -0.68 18.96
C LEU A 116 -1.44 -1.26 19.93
N GLU A 117 -1.25 -1.14 21.24
CA GLU A 117 -2.26 -1.56 22.22
C GLU A 117 -3.56 -0.77 22.06
N GLU A 118 -3.46 0.52 21.77
CA GLU A 118 -4.62 1.34 21.46
C GLU A 118 -5.34 0.89 20.19
N LEU A 119 -4.60 0.57 19.12
CA LEU A 119 -5.18 0.01 17.88
C LEU A 119 -5.92 -1.32 18.16
N ILE A 120 -5.36 -2.19 18.97
CA ILE A 120 -5.99 -3.47 19.33
C ILE A 120 -7.32 -3.22 20.06
N GLY A 121 -7.35 -2.29 21.01
CA GLY A 121 -8.58 -1.88 21.70
C GLY A 121 -9.60 -1.22 20.76
N ASP A 122 -9.15 -0.42 19.83
CA ASP A 122 -10.02 0.22 18.83
C ASP A 122 -10.60 -0.79 17.84
N LEU A 123 -9.86 -1.81 17.44
CA LEU A 123 -10.39 -2.91 16.63
C LEU A 123 -11.61 -3.58 17.28
N GLN A 124 -11.62 -3.71 18.60
CA GLN A 124 -12.77 -4.23 19.33
C GLN A 124 -13.94 -3.24 19.37
N ARG A 125 -13.63 -1.95 19.56
CA ARG A 125 -14.61 -0.88 19.80
C ARG A 125 -15.36 -0.44 18.54
N TYR A 126 -14.63 -0.33 17.41
CA TYR A 126 -15.21 0.18 16.17
C TYR A 126 -15.90 -0.93 15.38
N GLU A 127 -17.16 -0.71 15.01
CA GLU A 127 -17.90 -1.65 14.15
C GLU A 127 -17.43 -1.59 12.71
N LYS A 128 -17.16 -0.39 12.20
CA LYS A 128 -16.72 -0.17 10.83
C LYS A 128 -15.20 0.04 10.78
N VAL A 129 -14.52 -0.96 10.28
CA VAL A 129 -13.07 -0.95 10.11
C VAL A 129 -12.73 -1.06 8.63
N TYR A 130 -11.79 -0.25 8.19
CA TYR A 130 -11.25 -0.24 6.84
C TYR A 130 -9.75 -0.47 6.87
N ALA A 131 -9.25 -1.34 6.00
CA ALA A 131 -7.82 -1.51 5.80
C ALA A 131 -7.46 -1.14 4.36
N PHE A 132 -6.59 -0.16 4.21
CA PHE A 132 -6.19 0.37 2.93
C PHE A 132 -4.69 0.32 2.73
N GLY A 133 -4.29 0.32 1.49
CA GLY A 133 -2.90 0.40 1.07
C GLY A 133 -2.83 0.55 -0.43
N HIS A 134 -1.66 0.92 -0.93
CA HIS A 134 -1.44 1.06 -2.35
C HIS A 134 -0.44 -0.01 -2.83
N LEU A 135 -0.72 -0.62 -3.98
CA LEU A 135 0.13 -1.65 -4.60
C LEU A 135 0.32 -2.87 -3.69
N GLN A 136 1.55 -3.24 -3.37
CA GLN A 136 1.85 -4.36 -2.47
C GLN A 136 1.18 -4.21 -1.10
N ALA A 137 1.05 -2.98 -0.60
CA ALA A 137 0.38 -2.73 0.66
C ALA A 137 -1.14 -3.00 0.61
N SER A 138 -1.78 -3.00 -0.56
CA SER A 138 -3.18 -3.42 -0.70
C SER A 138 -3.37 -4.90 -0.39
N HIS A 139 -2.43 -5.76 -0.77
CA HIS A 139 -2.46 -7.18 -0.43
C HIS A 139 -2.29 -7.41 1.09
N ILE A 140 -1.47 -6.59 1.74
CA ILE A 140 -1.33 -6.61 3.20
C ILE A 140 -2.66 -6.22 3.88
N ALA A 141 -3.31 -5.16 3.40
CA ALA A 141 -4.62 -4.74 3.88
C ALA A 141 -5.69 -5.84 3.70
N TYR A 142 -5.70 -6.50 2.54
CA TYR A 142 -6.58 -7.62 2.25
C TYR A 142 -6.31 -8.82 3.19
N THR A 143 -5.05 -9.15 3.45
CA THR A 143 -4.66 -10.20 4.40
C THR A 143 -5.19 -9.90 5.81
N LEU A 144 -5.09 -8.63 6.26
CA LEU A 144 -5.69 -8.23 7.54
C LEU A 144 -7.20 -8.45 7.55
N GLY A 145 -7.90 -8.05 6.49
CA GLY A 145 -9.35 -8.26 6.36
C GLY A 145 -9.73 -9.74 6.47
N ASN A 146 -9.02 -10.62 5.76
CA ASN A 146 -9.25 -12.06 5.81
C ASN A 146 -9.00 -12.64 7.21
N ASN A 147 -7.88 -12.25 7.84
CA ASN A 147 -7.54 -12.74 9.16
C ASN A 147 -8.58 -12.33 10.21
N LEU A 148 -9.05 -11.09 10.17
CA LEU A 148 -10.05 -10.59 11.11
C LEU A 148 -11.43 -11.19 10.88
N ALA A 149 -11.79 -11.49 9.63
CA ALA A 149 -13.05 -12.15 9.28
C ALA A 149 -13.18 -13.54 9.94
N MET A 150 -12.08 -14.24 10.18
CA MET A 150 -12.08 -15.53 10.93
C MET A 150 -12.59 -15.38 12.38
N PHE A 151 -12.59 -14.15 12.90
CA PHE A 151 -13.06 -13.80 14.25
C PHE A 151 -14.30 -12.92 14.21
N ASN A 152 -15.11 -13.05 13.17
CA ASN A 152 -16.34 -12.26 12.95
C ASN A 152 -16.13 -10.74 12.94
N LYS A 153 -14.90 -10.28 12.69
CA LYS A 153 -14.58 -8.87 12.55
C LYS A 153 -14.43 -8.50 11.08
N PHE A 154 -15.42 -7.80 10.56
CA PHE A 154 -15.37 -7.35 9.17
C PHE A 154 -14.47 -6.12 9.05
N CYS A 155 -13.43 -6.27 8.23
CA CYS A 155 -12.53 -5.19 7.86
C CYS A 155 -12.60 -5.01 6.35
N PHE A 156 -13.18 -3.90 5.92
CA PHE A 156 -13.42 -3.62 4.51
C PHE A 156 -12.13 -3.14 3.84
N THR A 157 -11.89 -3.63 2.63
CA THR A 157 -10.74 -3.23 1.81
C THR A 157 -11.20 -2.67 0.48
N ALA A 158 -10.39 -1.86 -0.18
CA ALA A 158 -10.59 -1.42 -1.55
C ALA A 158 -9.26 -1.40 -2.28
N GLN A 159 -9.19 -2.05 -3.45
CA GLN A 159 -7.99 -2.00 -4.29
C GLN A 159 -7.95 -0.71 -5.11
N SER A 160 -9.12 -0.25 -5.56
CA SER A 160 -9.25 0.95 -6.37
C SER A 160 -8.94 2.20 -5.56
N TRP A 161 -7.97 2.96 -6.03
CA TRP A 161 -7.55 4.23 -5.47
C TRP A 161 -8.69 5.26 -5.31
N PRO A 162 -9.53 5.53 -6.33
CA PRO A 162 -10.66 6.44 -6.17
C PRO A 162 -11.64 5.99 -5.09
N LYS A 163 -11.87 4.67 -4.94
CA LYS A 163 -12.73 4.15 -3.89
C LYS A 163 -12.15 4.33 -2.48
N GLN A 164 -10.83 4.25 -2.34
CA GLN A 164 -10.17 4.52 -1.06
C GLN A 164 -10.32 6.00 -0.67
N VAL A 165 -10.10 6.92 -1.63
CA VAL A 165 -10.28 8.37 -1.43
C VAL A 165 -11.72 8.68 -1.05
N GLU A 166 -12.69 8.22 -1.84
CA GLU A 166 -14.12 8.43 -1.58
C GLU A 166 -14.52 7.98 -0.16
N LYS A 167 -14.03 6.81 0.28
CA LYS A 167 -14.34 6.30 1.61
C LYS A 167 -13.71 7.12 2.72
N LEU A 168 -12.49 7.61 2.53
CA LEU A 168 -11.82 8.48 3.51
C LEU A 168 -12.49 9.85 3.61
N GLU A 169 -12.86 10.45 2.49
CA GLU A 169 -13.52 11.77 2.46
C GLU A 169 -14.93 11.76 3.08
N GLN A 170 -15.66 10.65 2.96
CA GLN A 170 -16.99 10.46 3.53
C GLN A 170 -16.97 9.94 4.96
N ALA A 171 -15.79 9.62 5.50
CA ALA A 171 -15.64 8.97 6.78
C ALA A 171 -15.93 9.93 7.96
N THR A 172 -16.42 9.34 9.03
CA THR A 172 -16.76 10.04 10.27
C THR A 172 -16.06 9.43 11.47
N SER A 173 -16.24 9.98 12.64
CA SER A 173 -15.69 9.45 13.90
C SER A 173 -16.16 8.04 14.27
N LYS A 174 -17.10 7.47 13.52
CA LYS A 174 -17.59 6.08 13.70
C LYS A 174 -16.76 5.05 12.95
N GLU A 175 -15.83 5.49 12.09
CA GLU A 175 -15.00 4.63 11.28
C GLU A 175 -13.54 4.64 11.75
N LEU A 176 -12.95 3.45 11.68
CA LEU A 176 -11.52 3.20 11.92
C LEU A 176 -10.83 2.83 10.62
N PHE A 177 -9.72 3.51 10.33
CA PHE A 177 -8.90 3.18 9.18
C PHE A 177 -7.51 2.69 9.61
N ILE A 178 -7.05 1.60 9.00
CA ILE A 178 -5.71 1.05 9.13
C ILE A 178 -5.07 1.14 7.76
N ILE A 179 -4.10 2.03 7.60
CA ILE A 179 -3.48 2.33 6.31
C ILE A 179 -2.05 1.83 6.30
N PHE A 180 -1.73 1.00 5.31
CA PHE A 180 -0.39 0.46 5.10
C PHE A 180 0.35 1.29 4.05
N SER A 181 1.48 1.89 4.43
CA SER A 181 2.30 2.70 3.53
C SER A 181 3.77 2.65 3.93
N ALA A 182 4.58 1.88 3.21
CA ALA A 182 5.99 1.73 3.52
C ALA A 182 6.77 3.06 3.55
N SER A 183 6.41 4.01 2.68
CA SER A 183 7.04 5.34 2.62
C SER A 183 6.42 6.38 3.53
N GLY A 184 5.26 6.10 4.14
CA GLY A 184 4.48 7.10 4.85
C GLY A 184 3.74 8.12 3.96
N ASP A 185 3.92 8.06 2.66
CA ASP A 185 3.44 9.06 1.68
C ASP A 185 2.01 8.78 1.19
N TYR A 186 1.23 7.95 1.86
CA TYR A 186 -0.10 7.53 1.38
C TYR A 186 -0.99 8.72 1.00
N PHE A 187 -1.23 9.64 1.92
CA PHE A 187 -2.09 10.80 1.68
C PHE A 187 -1.53 11.77 0.64
N LYS A 188 -0.21 11.98 0.65
CA LYS A 188 0.46 12.82 -0.35
C LYS A 188 0.30 12.25 -1.76
N ARG A 189 0.39 10.93 -1.91
CA ARG A 189 0.19 10.27 -3.21
C ARG A 189 -1.24 10.34 -3.70
N MET A 190 -2.19 10.43 -2.78
CA MET A 190 -3.62 10.62 -3.08
C MET A 190 -4.00 12.06 -3.38
N ASP A 191 -3.06 12.99 -3.30
CA ASP A 191 -3.35 14.43 -3.36
C ASP A 191 -4.47 14.84 -2.38
N MET A 192 -4.55 14.11 -1.25
CA MET A 192 -5.57 14.35 -0.24
C MET A 192 -5.15 15.49 0.67
N ASN A 193 -6.04 16.46 0.80
CA ASN A 193 -5.89 17.48 1.82
C ASN A 193 -6.16 16.88 3.21
N MET A 194 -5.15 16.85 4.07
CA MET A 194 -5.24 16.29 5.43
C MET A 194 -6.20 17.05 6.37
N MET A 195 -6.75 18.20 5.93
CA MET A 195 -7.70 18.98 6.75
C MET A 195 -8.96 18.20 7.14
N PHE A 196 -9.32 17.12 6.43
CA PHE A 196 -10.44 16.28 6.85
C PHE A 196 -10.20 15.63 8.22
N LEU A 197 -8.94 15.39 8.62
CA LEU A 197 -8.60 14.83 9.93
C LEU A 197 -8.66 15.88 11.06
N GLU A 198 -8.75 17.16 10.74
CA GLU A 198 -8.88 18.25 11.71
C GLU A 198 -10.34 18.51 12.13
N GLN A 199 -11.29 17.91 11.40
CA GLN A 199 -12.69 18.04 11.69
C GLN A 199 -13.08 17.34 13.00
N THR A 200 -14.04 17.88 13.72
CA THR A 200 -14.52 17.31 15.01
C THR A 200 -15.04 15.88 14.85
N ASN A 201 -15.64 15.58 13.69
CA ASN A 201 -16.19 14.27 13.37
C ASN A 201 -15.25 13.45 12.47
N ALA A 202 -13.96 13.69 12.52
CA ALA A 202 -12.98 12.97 11.71
C ALA A 202 -12.84 11.49 12.12
N PRO A 203 -12.59 10.58 11.17
CA PRO A 203 -12.30 9.18 11.47
C PRO A 203 -11.00 9.03 12.26
N LYS A 204 -10.85 7.89 12.91
CA LYS A 204 -9.57 7.52 13.50
C LYS A 204 -8.74 6.75 12.49
N VAL A 205 -7.48 7.12 12.34
CA VAL A 205 -6.59 6.57 11.31
C VAL A 205 -5.29 6.10 11.95
N TYR A 206 -4.92 4.85 11.69
CA TYR A 206 -3.60 4.32 12.00
C TYR A 206 -2.82 4.13 10.70
N LEU A 207 -1.66 4.79 10.60
CA LEU A 207 -0.74 4.65 9.48
C LEU A 207 0.41 3.73 9.88
N ILE A 208 0.45 2.55 9.28
CA ILE A 208 1.49 1.55 9.47
C ILE A 208 2.59 1.82 8.45
N THR A 209 3.78 2.18 8.93
CA THR A 209 4.83 2.75 8.07
C THR A 209 6.23 2.43 8.58
N PHE A 210 7.24 2.82 7.82
CA PHE A 210 8.67 2.87 8.20
C PHE A 210 9.17 4.32 8.33
N ASP A 211 8.26 5.28 8.40
CA ASP A 211 8.56 6.67 8.62
C ASP A 211 8.27 7.05 10.07
N ASN A 212 9.24 7.71 10.71
CA ASN A 212 9.15 8.16 12.09
C ASN A 212 8.67 9.64 12.21
N ALA A 213 8.06 10.18 11.15
CA ALA A 213 7.52 11.54 11.21
C ALA A 213 6.50 11.70 12.33
N ALA A 214 6.48 12.88 12.96
CA ALA A 214 5.58 13.19 14.05
C ALA A 214 4.09 13.00 13.68
N GLU A 215 3.26 12.71 14.69
CA GLU A 215 1.81 12.65 14.54
C GLU A 215 1.25 13.99 14.06
N THR A 216 0.23 13.93 13.22
CA THR A 216 -0.49 15.11 12.70
C THR A 216 -2.00 14.90 12.85
N GLY A 217 -2.77 15.99 12.86
CA GLY A 217 -4.24 15.89 12.81
C GLY A 217 -4.91 15.63 14.16
N ASN A 218 -4.69 16.49 15.17
CA ASN A 218 -5.41 16.46 16.46
C ASN A 218 -5.49 15.08 17.14
N GLY A 219 -4.47 14.23 16.98
CA GLY A 219 -4.44 12.87 17.52
C GLY A 219 -5.35 11.85 16.79
N ARG A 220 -6.00 12.26 15.69
CA ARG A 220 -6.81 11.36 14.85
C ARG A 220 -5.97 10.47 13.93
N LEU A 221 -4.81 10.96 13.51
CA LEU A 221 -3.81 10.17 12.77
C LEU A 221 -2.72 9.72 13.72
N LYS A 222 -2.62 8.42 13.93
CA LYS A 222 -1.56 7.78 14.69
C LYS A 222 -0.65 6.97 13.79
N ARG A 223 0.65 6.99 14.07
CA ARG A 223 1.63 6.27 13.28
C ARG A 223 2.23 5.12 14.08
N ILE A 224 2.26 3.95 13.47
CA ILE A 224 3.00 2.78 13.99
C ILE A 224 4.18 2.55 13.07
N SER A 225 5.38 2.81 13.57
CA SER A 225 6.62 2.56 12.82
C SER A 225 7.05 1.12 13.01
N LEU A 226 7.31 0.42 11.90
CA LEU A 226 7.80 -0.95 11.88
C LEU A 226 9.32 -1.04 11.76
N GLY A 227 10.05 0.05 11.99
CA GLY A 227 11.49 0.11 11.93
C GLY A 227 12.01 1.19 10.98
N ALA A 228 13.32 1.18 10.71
CA ALA A 228 13.94 2.15 9.83
C ALA A 228 13.52 1.93 8.36
N ARG A 229 13.42 3.04 7.61
CA ARG A 229 13.05 3.02 6.19
C ARG A 229 13.93 2.04 5.41
N SER A 230 13.32 1.05 4.82
CA SER A 230 14.01 -0.06 4.18
C SER A 230 13.54 -0.30 2.76
N ALA A 231 14.35 -1.05 1.99
CA ALA A 231 13.99 -1.51 0.67
C ALA A 231 12.80 -2.50 0.71
N ASP A 232 12.09 -2.61 -0.39
CA ASP A 232 10.79 -3.26 -0.59
C ASP A 232 10.59 -4.62 0.10
N LEU A 233 11.61 -5.50 0.08
CA LEU A 233 11.50 -6.84 0.67
C LEU A 233 11.31 -6.79 2.19
N LYS A 234 12.12 -6.00 2.89
CA LYS A 234 12.05 -5.88 4.36
C LYS A 234 10.73 -5.25 4.80
N ALA A 235 10.26 -4.24 4.07
CA ALA A 235 9.00 -3.58 4.34
C ALA A 235 7.82 -4.57 4.23
N ASN A 236 7.81 -5.41 3.19
CA ASN A 236 6.77 -6.41 2.99
C ASN A 236 6.80 -7.48 4.12
N MET A 237 7.98 -7.96 4.50
CA MET A 237 8.13 -8.91 5.61
C MET A 237 7.58 -8.34 6.92
N ALA A 238 7.99 -7.13 7.31
CA ALA A 238 7.56 -6.51 8.56
C ALA A 238 6.05 -6.22 8.59
N MET A 239 5.48 -5.77 7.47
CA MET A 239 4.03 -5.55 7.37
C MET A 239 3.24 -6.87 7.49
N ASN A 240 3.71 -7.96 6.90
CA ASN A 240 3.08 -9.28 7.09
C ASN A 240 3.20 -9.76 8.54
N MET A 241 4.35 -9.58 9.19
CA MET A 241 4.51 -9.88 10.62
C MET A 241 3.54 -9.05 11.46
N PHE A 242 3.38 -7.77 11.16
CA PHE A 242 2.45 -6.87 11.85
C PHE A 242 1.00 -7.36 11.72
N VAL A 243 0.54 -7.67 10.52
CA VAL A 243 -0.83 -8.16 10.29
C VAL A 243 -1.08 -9.45 11.06
N ASN A 244 -0.14 -10.40 11.01
CA ASN A 244 -0.27 -11.66 11.74
C ASN A 244 -0.30 -11.45 13.25
N TYR A 245 0.57 -10.57 13.78
CA TYR A 245 0.59 -10.25 15.21
C TYR A 245 -0.68 -9.53 15.67
N LEU A 246 -1.13 -8.53 14.92
CA LEU A 246 -2.37 -7.81 15.20
C LEU A 246 -3.59 -8.76 15.23
N SER A 247 -3.68 -9.65 14.25
CA SER A 247 -4.74 -10.66 14.19
C SER A 247 -4.66 -11.66 15.33
N TYR A 248 -3.47 -12.12 15.69
CA TYR A 248 -3.24 -12.98 16.84
C TYR A 248 -3.68 -12.30 18.15
N ARG A 249 -3.28 -11.06 18.39
CA ARG A 249 -3.67 -10.30 19.59
C ARG A 249 -5.19 -10.11 19.65
N TYR A 250 -5.81 -9.75 18.52
CA TYR A 250 -7.26 -9.61 18.43
C TYR A 250 -7.99 -10.92 18.75
N SER A 251 -7.53 -12.05 18.23
CA SER A 251 -8.12 -13.37 18.50
C SER A 251 -8.14 -13.71 20.00
N LYS A 252 -7.10 -13.31 20.75
CA LYS A 252 -7.06 -13.53 22.21
C LYS A 252 -8.08 -12.70 22.96
N LEU A 253 -8.31 -11.44 22.52
CA LEU A 253 -9.32 -10.58 23.13
C LEU A 253 -10.74 -11.14 22.96
N VAL A 254 -11.08 -11.64 21.77
CA VAL A 254 -12.42 -12.17 21.48
C VAL A 254 -12.67 -13.48 22.20
N SER A 255 -11.68 -14.36 22.27
CA SER A 255 -11.81 -15.67 22.96
C SER A 255 -12.05 -15.53 24.48
N PHE A 256 -11.63 -14.40 25.09
CA PHE A 256 -11.90 -14.12 26.51
C PHE A 256 -13.26 -13.47 26.76
N SER A 257 -13.93 -12.97 25.70
CA SER A 257 -15.24 -12.31 25.83
C SER A 257 -16.40 -13.31 25.72
N GLU A 258 -16.15 -14.54 25.34
CA GLU A 258 -17.15 -15.63 25.21
C GLU A 258 -17.20 -16.57 26.45
N THR A 259 -16.38 -16.31 27.47
CA THR A 259 -16.37 -17.01 28.77
C THR A 259 -16.87 -16.10 29.87
#